data_444762d332893c97d084325ac8d1f22e
#
_entry.id   444762d332893c97d084325ac8d1f22e
#
_cell.length_a   1.000
_cell.length_b   1.000
_cell.length_c   1.000
_cell.angle_alpha   90.00
_cell.angle_beta   90.00
_cell.angle_gamma   90.00
#
_symmetry.space_group_name_H-M   'P 1'
#
loop_
_entity.id
_entity.type
_entity.pdbx_description
1 polymer ?
#
loop_
_entity_poly.entity_id
_entity_poly.type
_entity_poly.pdbx_seq_one_letter_code
_entity_poly.pdbx_strand_id
1 'polypeptide(L)'
;MTSPDGGLRILAHASAARTIGREISRRRFLGFAAAASSVGLLAACAPSAQAGTAPATGGALEPKLSIFTWGDYDAPEVLEGFTDALGPKITLSSFSSNEEMVAKLVGARGTSGYDLVVPTGSFVQPMADHGLLEKLNHDLIPNLKHMDPEFLGRTFDPENVYSICKAWGTTGFVYDTEVITRELKDWNDFIDAAQNEASGKTSMLDDPAELTGLYFWANGIDWNTTDPDELDAAEAFLVNELAPHISAFDSNPGSGAIPQGTHALLQSFNGDARLGILETTNRPERWKWVLGAPSTELWMDNWAIPKGAPSPEAAHAFINWVLEPENALAEVDYIGYHTGVADIQSAAEEAGLEMLDLIFFDAEQLATMHEGALTEAQERIVQIATKVKAAAGA
;
A
#
# COMPACT_ATOMS: atom_id res chain seq x y z
N MET A 1 -16.56 -2.87 0.16
CA MET A 1 -17.89 -2.87 0.82
C MET A 1 -18.99 -2.84 -0.22
N THR A 2 -19.86 -3.82 -0.22
CA THR A 2 -21.06 -3.80 -1.05
C THR A 2 -22.21 -3.24 -0.22
N SER A 3 -22.84 -2.15 -0.67
CA SER A 3 -24.11 -1.72 -0.09
C SER A 3 -25.18 -2.80 -0.34
N PRO A 4 -26.30 -2.83 0.43
CA PRO A 4 -27.40 -3.77 0.18
C PRO A 4 -27.90 -3.74 -1.28
N ASP A 5 -27.58 -2.69 -2.02
CA ASP A 5 -27.93 -2.51 -3.43
C ASP A 5 -26.80 -2.93 -4.40
N GLY A 6 -25.73 -3.55 -3.94
CA GLY A 6 -24.61 -4.06 -4.75
C GLY A 6 -23.73 -2.98 -5.40
N GLY A 7 -23.63 -1.79 -4.82
CA GLY A 7 -22.76 -0.69 -5.28
C GLY A 7 -21.44 -0.65 -4.51
N LEU A 8 -20.34 -0.36 -5.20
CA LEU A 8 -19.06 -0.06 -4.59
C LEU A 8 -19.13 1.31 -3.90
N ARG A 9 -18.83 1.37 -2.60
CA ARG A 9 -18.61 2.63 -1.88
C ARG A 9 -17.13 2.90 -1.76
N ILE A 10 -16.68 3.99 -2.32
CA ILE A 10 -15.30 4.46 -2.22
C ILE A 10 -15.30 5.60 -1.21
N LEU A 11 -14.56 5.42 -0.11
CA LEU A 11 -14.32 6.45 0.89
C LEU A 11 -12.99 7.11 0.55
N ALA A 12 -13.01 8.37 0.21
CA ALA A 12 -11.82 9.13 -0.15
C ALA A 12 -11.66 10.34 0.77
N HIS A 13 -10.43 10.83 0.90
CA HIS A 13 -10.12 12.04 1.65
C HIS A 13 -11.01 13.22 1.22
N ALA A 14 -11.32 14.16 2.12
CA ALA A 14 -12.29 15.25 1.91
C ALA A 14 -12.03 16.12 0.67
N SER A 15 -10.81 16.18 0.16
CA SER A 15 -10.46 16.86 -1.10
C SER A 15 -10.93 16.09 -2.35
N ALA A 16 -10.90 14.76 -2.31
CA ALA A 16 -11.37 13.90 -3.39
C ALA A 16 -12.89 13.64 -3.31
N ALA A 17 -13.48 13.67 -2.11
CA ALA A 17 -14.91 13.43 -1.86
C ALA A 17 -15.84 14.45 -2.57
N ARG A 18 -15.37 15.67 -2.85
CA ARG A 18 -16.16 16.67 -3.62
C ARG A 18 -16.40 16.26 -5.06
N THR A 19 -15.58 15.37 -5.60
CA THR A 19 -15.67 14.87 -6.98
C THR A 19 -16.48 13.58 -7.07
N ILE A 20 -16.59 12.80 -5.98
CA ILE A 20 -17.11 11.42 -5.98
C ILE A 20 -18.48 11.28 -5.27
N GLY A 21 -19.06 12.32 -4.71
CA GLY A 21 -20.29 12.32 -3.91
C GLY A 21 -21.57 11.80 -4.62
N ARG A 22 -21.50 10.67 -5.33
CA ARG A 22 -22.67 9.98 -5.91
C ARG A 22 -22.51 8.48 -5.80
N GLU A 23 -23.46 7.83 -5.12
CA GLU A 23 -23.62 6.38 -5.15
C GLU A 23 -23.74 5.88 -6.60
N ILE A 24 -22.85 4.98 -7.02
CA ILE A 24 -22.94 4.30 -8.31
C ILE A 24 -23.69 2.99 -8.08
N SER A 25 -25.00 2.93 -8.32
CA SER A 25 -25.76 1.70 -8.29
C SER A 25 -25.78 1.01 -9.66
N ARG A 26 -25.78 -0.34 -9.69
CA ARG A 26 -25.89 -1.15 -10.93
C ARG A 26 -27.08 -0.71 -11.81
N ARG A 27 -28.17 -0.24 -11.24
CA ARG A 27 -29.36 0.21 -11.95
C ARG A 27 -29.18 1.53 -12.68
N ARG A 28 -28.36 2.44 -12.15
CA ARG A 28 -27.98 3.69 -12.84
C ARG A 28 -26.93 3.46 -13.91
N PHE A 29 -26.05 2.47 -13.72
CA PHE A 29 -25.07 2.08 -14.72
C PHE A 29 -25.73 1.54 -16.02
N LEU A 30 -26.80 0.76 -15.89
CA LEU A 30 -27.57 0.25 -17.04
C LEU A 30 -28.56 1.26 -17.63
N GLY A 31 -29.00 2.26 -16.87
CA GLY A 31 -29.95 3.28 -17.32
C GLY A 31 -29.35 4.31 -18.31
N PHE A 32 -28.02 4.48 -18.32
CA PHE A 32 -27.33 5.36 -19.27
C PHE A 32 -27.15 4.76 -20.67
N ALA A 33 -27.29 3.43 -20.81
CA ALA A 33 -27.16 2.73 -22.09
C ALA A 33 -28.44 2.79 -22.96
N ALA A 34 -29.61 3.17 -22.40
CA ALA A 34 -30.90 3.09 -23.06
C ALA A 34 -31.40 4.43 -23.63
N ALA A 35 -30.73 5.57 -23.41
CA ALA A 35 -31.19 6.90 -23.81
C ALA A 35 -30.49 7.47 -25.07
N ALA A 36 -29.72 6.65 -25.82
CA ALA A 36 -28.93 7.11 -26.96
C ALA A 36 -29.44 6.57 -28.32
N SER A 37 -30.75 6.40 -28.49
CA SER A 37 -31.29 5.99 -29.77
C SER A 37 -32.32 7.00 -30.35
N SER A 38 -31.90 8.24 -30.52
CA SER A 38 -32.49 9.14 -31.51
C SER A 38 -31.71 10.48 -31.51
N VAL A 39 -30.69 10.61 -32.34
CA VAL A 39 -30.37 11.75 -33.19
C VAL A 39 -29.17 11.31 -34.04
N GLY A 40 -29.37 11.16 -35.32
CA GLY A 40 -28.33 10.86 -36.27
C GLY A 40 -27.47 12.09 -36.60
N LEU A 41 -26.23 11.82 -36.99
CA LEU A 41 -25.29 12.69 -37.66
C LEU A 41 -24.70 13.85 -36.85
N LEU A 42 -23.78 13.49 -35.91
CA LEU A 42 -22.56 14.22 -35.60
C LEU A 42 -21.52 13.23 -35.07
N ALA A 43 -21.09 12.32 -35.94
CA ALA A 43 -20.01 11.37 -35.65
C ALA A 43 -18.68 11.97 -36.09
N ALA A 44 -18.07 12.80 -35.27
CA ALA A 44 -16.63 13.07 -35.33
C ALA A 44 -16.20 13.70 -34.02
N CYS A 45 -15.40 12.96 -33.24
CA CYS A 45 -14.80 13.29 -31.95
C CYS A 45 -15.57 12.81 -30.70
N ALA A 46 -16.02 11.55 -30.67
CA ALA A 46 -16.07 10.84 -29.41
C ALA A 46 -14.69 10.13 -29.23
N PRO A 47 -13.99 10.24 -28.09
CA PRO A 47 -12.88 9.33 -27.82
C PRO A 47 -13.46 7.92 -27.88
N SER A 48 -12.96 7.09 -28.81
CA SER A 48 -13.31 5.69 -28.88
C SER A 48 -13.04 5.10 -27.50
N ALA A 49 -14.06 4.58 -26.83
CA ALA A 49 -13.83 3.65 -25.75
C ALA A 49 -12.95 2.55 -26.36
N GLN A 50 -11.66 2.52 -25.99
CA GLN A 50 -10.77 1.48 -26.43
C GLN A 50 -11.39 0.16 -25.94
N ALA A 51 -11.79 -0.68 -26.89
CA ALA A 51 -12.12 -2.04 -26.58
C ALA A 51 -10.85 -2.61 -25.92
N GLY A 52 -10.97 -3.08 -24.67
CA GLY A 52 -9.84 -3.69 -23.96
C GLY A 52 -9.19 -4.75 -24.85
N THR A 53 -7.88 -4.85 -24.79
CA THR A 53 -7.12 -5.88 -25.50
C THR A 53 -7.50 -7.25 -24.97
N ALA A 54 -7.28 -8.29 -25.78
CA ALA A 54 -7.44 -9.66 -25.31
C ALA A 54 -6.39 -9.98 -24.22
N PRO A 55 -6.68 -10.93 -23.31
CA PRO A 55 -5.69 -11.41 -22.35
C PRO A 55 -4.41 -11.86 -23.02
N ALA A 56 -3.27 -11.73 -22.33
CA ALA A 56 -1.96 -12.15 -22.83
C ALA A 56 -1.91 -13.65 -23.13
N THR A 57 -1.25 -14.00 -24.24
CA THR A 57 -1.15 -15.38 -24.75
C THR A 57 0.28 -15.80 -25.07
N GLY A 58 1.30 -14.98 -24.75
CA GLY A 58 2.70 -15.21 -25.09
C GLY A 58 3.07 -14.68 -26.48
N GLY A 59 2.44 -13.58 -26.88
CA GLY A 59 2.72 -12.88 -28.14
C GLY A 59 3.95 -11.97 -28.10
N ALA A 60 4.08 -11.12 -29.10
CA ALA A 60 5.10 -10.07 -29.10
C ALA A 60 4.74 -9.01 -28.07
N LEU A 61 5.77 -8.48 -27.37
CA LEU A 61 5.59 -7.41 -26.39
C LEU A 61 5.13 -6.12 -27.07
N GLU A 62 4.19 -5.44 -26.45
CA GLU A 62 3.79 -4.11 -26.87
C GLU A 62 4.95 -3.12 -26.59
N PRO A 63 5.07 -2.03 -27.39
CA PRO A 63 6.22 -1.14 -27.32
C PRO A 63 6.20 -0.17 -26.12
N LYS A 64 5.16 -0.21 -25.29
CA LYS A 64 4.96 0.66 -24.12
C LYS A 64 4.39 -0.13 -22.97
N LEU A 65 4.73 0.32 -21.76
CA LEU A 65 4.18 -0.18 -20.49
C LEU A 65 3.86 1.02 -19.59
N SER A 66 2.62 1.17 -19.19
CA SER A 66 2.18 2.23 -18.27
C SER A 66 1.88 1.63 -16.91
N ILE A 67 2.63 2.05 -15.89
CA ILE A 67 2.51 1.56 -14.51
C ILE A 67 1.90 2.66 -13.64
N PHE A 68 0.91 2.34 -12.82
CA PHE A 68 0.32 3.22 -11.83
C PHE A 68 0.60 2.63 -10.44
N THR A 69 1.53 3.25 -9.72
CA THR A 69 2.18 2.74 -8.53
C THR A 69 2.19 3.78 -7.41
N TRP A 70 2.78 3.48 -6.27
CA TRP A 70 3.05 4.44 -5.21
C TRP A 70 4.20 5.39 -5.62
N GLY A 71 4.34 6.52 -4.94
CA GLY A 71 5.44 7.46 -5.18
C GLY A 71 6.79 6.87 -4.75
N ASP A 72 7.82 7.06 -5.56
CA ASP A 72 9.21 6.63 -5.29
C ASP A 72 9.33 5.14 -4.90
N TYR A 73 8.58 4.27 -5.56
CA TYR A 73 8.39 2.87 -5.17
C TYR A 73 8.88 1.85 -6.19
N ASP A 74 9.66 2.26 -7.16
CA ASP A 74 10.20 1.39 -8.22
C ASP A 74 11.64 1.81 -8.55
N ALA A 75 12.59 0.87 -8.47
CA ALA A 75 14.01 1.13 -8.71
C ALA A 75 14.26 1.58 -10.16
N PRO A 76 14.84 2.78 -10.39
CA PRO A 76 15.06 3.28 -11.75
C PRO A 76 15.88 2.33 -12.61
N GLU A 77 16.90 1.66 -12.05
CA GLU A 77 17.75 0.72 -12.77
C GLU A 77 17.00 -0.53 -13.22
N VAL A 78 16.00 -1.01 -12.45
CA VAL A 78 15.14 -2.15 -12.83
C VAL A 78 14.23 -1.77 -13.99
N LEU A 79 13.67 -0.54 -13.97
CA LEU A 79 12.83 0.00 -15.04
C LEU A 79 13.62 0.22 -16.34
N GLU A 80 14.80 0.83 -16.24
CA GLU A 80 15.71 1.05 -17.38
C GLU A 80 16.20 -0.27 -17.94
N GLY A 81 16.64 -1.19 -17.08
CA GLY A 81 17.09 -2.54 -17.46
C GLY A 81 16.03 -3.33 -18.23
N PHE A 82 14.75 -3.27 -17.82
CA PHE A 82 13.64 -3.86 -18.56
C PHE A 82 13.51 -3.29 -19.97
N THR A 83 13.55 -1.96 -20.08
CA THR A 83 13.45 -1.28 -21.37
C THR A 83 14.62 -1.66 -22.30
N ASP A 84 15.84 -1.69 -21.76
CA ASP A 84 17.05 -2.00 -22.52
C ASP A 84 17.10 -3.47 -22.98
N ALA A 85 16.64 -4.39 -22.10
CA ALA A 85 16.67 -5.81 -22.39
C ALA A 85 15.52 -6.27 -23.30
N LEU A 86 14.30 -5.75 -23.12
CA LEU A 86 13.09 -6.28 -23.71
C LEU A 86 12.37 -5.29 -24.66
N GLY A 87 12.67 -4.00 -24.60
CA GLY A 87 12.24 -2.97 -25.55
C GLY A 87 11.05 -2.10 -25.15
N PRO A 88 10.05 -2.53 -24.35
CA PRO A 88 8.92 -1.68 -24.00
C PRO A 88 9.36 -0.45 -23.19
N LYS A 89 8.90 0.74 -23.58
CA LYS A 89 9.17 1.98 -22.85
C LYS A 89 8.20 2.12 -21.69
N ILE A 90 8.73 2.25 -20.47
CA ILE A 90 7.96 2.41 -19.25
C ILE A 90 7.57 3.87 -19.04
N THR A 91 6.33 4.07 -18.58
CA THR A 91 5.83 5.34 -18.06
C THR A 91 5.23 5.11 -16.70
N LEU A 92 5.77 5.78 -15.67
CA LEU A 92 5.23 5.74 -14.32
C LEU A 92 4.22 6.88 -14.09
N SER A 93 3.20 6.57 -13.32
CA SER A 93 2.30 7.53 -12.68
C SER A 93 2.12 7.09 -11.25
N SER A 94 1.98 8.02 -10.31
CA SER A 94 1.81 7.68 -8.91
C SER A 94 0.44 8.08 -8.36
N PHE A 95 0.03 7.39 -7.32
CA PHE A 95 -1.12 7.69 -6.48
C PHE A 95 -0.68 7.77 -5.02
N SER A 96 -1.53 8.38 -4.20
CA SER A 96 -1.29 8.59 -2.77
C SER A 96 -2.15 7.68 -1.87
N SER A 97 -3.11 6.94 -2.45
CA SER A 97 -3.94 5.98 -1.73
C SER A 97 -4.57 4.96 -2.67
N ASN A 98 -4.90 3.77 -2.15
CA ASN A 98 -5.62 2.74 -2.89
C ASN A 98 -6.98 3.26 -3.41
N GLU A 99 -7.67 4.10 -2.64
CA GLU A 99 -8.96 4.70 -3.03
C GLU A 99 -8.80 5.61 -4.25
N GLU A 100 -7.71 6.38 -4.33
CA GLU A 100 -7.41 7.20 -5.51
C GLU A 100 -7.20 6.32 -6.75
N MET A 101 -6.40 5.26 -6.63
CA MET A 101 -6.15 4.30 -7.70
C MET A 101 -7.46 3.66 -8.18
N VAL A 102 -8.26 3.11 -7.26
CA VAL A 102 -9.55 2.46 -7.59
C VAL A 102 -10.53 3.48 -8.22
N ALA A 103 -10.62 4.70 -7.66
CA ALA A 103 -11.49 5.74 -8.22
C ALA A 103 -11.12 6.10 -9.66
N LYS A 104 -9.81 6.12 -9.97
CA LYS A 104 -9.31 6.39 -11.32
C LYS A 104 -9.72 5.30 -12.32
N LEU A 105 -9.56 4.03 -11.94
CA LEU A 105 -9.96 2.88 -12.77
C LEU A 105 -11.47 2.85 -12.99
N VAL A 106 -12.26 3.03 -11.94
CA VAL A 106 -13.74 3.07 -12.01
C VAL A 106 -14.23 4.26 -12.86
N GLY A 107 -13.65 5.45 -12.67
CA GLY A 107 -14.02 6.65 -13.37
C GLY A 107 -13.79 6.56 -14.88
N ALA A 108 -12.75 5.85 -15.29
CA ALA A 108 -12.42 5.63 -16.70
C ALA A 108 -13.21 4.46 -17.35
N ARG A 109 -13.96 3.70 -16.58
CA ARG A 109 -14.65 2.48 -17.01
C ARG A 109 -13.70 1.44 -17.62
N GLY A 110 -12.50 1.34 -17.08
CA GLY A 110 -11.46 0.44 -17.56
C GLY A 110 -10.10 0.76 -16.94
N THR A 111 -9.05 0.60 -17.72
CA THR A 111 -7.66 0.70 -17.24
C THR A 111 -7.16 2.12 -17.03
N SER A 112 -7.87 3.14 -17.50
CA SER A 112 -7.35 4.51 -17.64
C SER A 112 -6.09 4.61 -18.51
N GLY A 113 -5.79 3.58 -19.30
CA GLY A 113 -4.56 3.47 -20.09
C GLY A 113 -3.38 2.90 -19.32
N TYR A 114 -3.60 2.41 -18.10
CA TYR A 114 -2.58 1.70 -17.33
C TYR A 114 -2.57 0.20 -17.65
N ASP A 115 -1.38 -0.37 -17.61
CA ASP A 115 -1.11 -1.79 -17.89
C ASP A 115 -0.84 -2.56 -16.60
N LEU A 116 -0.25 -1.90 -15.61
CA LEU A 116 -0.01 -2.43 -14.26
C LEU A 116 -0.51 -1.42 -13.22
N VAL A 117 -1.02 -1.96 -12.12
CA VAL A 117 -1.37 -1.22 -10.90
C VAL A 117 -0.81 -1.95 -9.69
N VAL A 118 -0.61 -1.22 -8.59
CA VAL A 118 0.02 -1.76 -7.37
C VAL A 118 -0.93 -1.60 -6.15
N PRO A 119 -2.01 -2.40 -6.07
CA PRO A 119 -2.90 -2.40 -4.92
C PRO A 119 -2.27 -3.07 -3.71
N THR A 120 -2.59 -2.57 -2.52
CA THR A 120 -2.40 -3.31 -1.27
C THR A 120 -3.34 -4.52 -1.21
N GLY A 121 -2.92 -5.60 -0.58
CA GLY A 121 -3.61 -6.89 -0.57
C GLY A 121 -5.09 -6.79 -0.21
N SER A 122 -5.45 -6.00 0.79
CA SER A 122 -6.84 -5.77 1.21
C SER A 122 -7.76 -5.25 0.08
N PHE A 123 -7.21 -4.63 -0.96
CA PHE A 123 -7.96 -4.13 -2.12
C PHE A 123 -8.05 -5.12 -3.28
N VAL A 124 -7.21 -6.16 -3.33
CA VAL A 124 -7.15 -7.10 -4.47
C VAL A 124 -8.48 -7.82 -4.68
N GLN A 125 -9.00 -8.49 -3.65
CA GLN A 125 -10.26 -9.25 -3.77
C GLN A 125 -11.47 -8.33 -4.10
N PRO A 126 -11.68 -7.17 -3.45
CA PRO A 126 -12.72 -6.22 -3.84
C PRO A 126 -12.60 -5.74 -5.29
N MET A 127 -11.39 -5.46 -5.77
CA MET A 127 -11.17 -5.07 -7.17
C MET A 127 -11.50 -6.21 -8.14
N ALA A 128 -11.12 -7.45 -7.81
CA ALA A 128 -11.43 -8.63 -8.62
C ALA A 128 -12.95 -8.89 -8.67
N ASP A 129 -13.66 -8.82 -7.55
CA ASP A 129 -15.10 -9.01 -7.45
C ASP A 129 -15.89 -7.97 -8.27
N HIS A 130 -15.34 -6.77 -8.41
CA HIS A 130 -15.92 -5.71 -9.25
C HIS A 130 -15.44 -5.74 -10.70
N GLY A 131 -14.66 -6.76 -11.09
CA GLY A 131 -14.18 -6.94 -12.46
C GLY A 131 -13.20 -5.86 -12.90
N LEU A 132 -12.42 -5.28 -11.98
CA LEU A 132 -11.41 -4.26 -12.25
C LEU A 132 -10.05 -4.87 -12.61
N LEU A 133 -9.82 -6.14 -12.27
CA LEU A 133 -8.56 -6.84 -12.54
C LEU A 133 -8.71 -7.91 -13.62
N GLU A 134 -7.65 -8.12 -14.38
CA GLU A 134 -7.47 -9.23 -15.30
C GLU A 134 -6.84 -10.40 -14.55
N LYS A 135 -7.16 -11.64 -14.97
CA LYS A 135 -6.47 -12.82 -14.45
C LYS A 135 -5.06 -12.90 -15.02
N LEU A 136 -4.11 -13.19 -14.16
CA LEU A 136 -2.73 -13.43 -14.56
C LEU A 136 -2.61 -14.75 -15.31
N ASN A 137 -1.78 -14.76 -16.34
CA ASN A 137 -1.35 -15.98 -17.03
C ASN A 137 0.01 -16.42 -16.47
N HIS A 138 0.00 -17.35 -15.53
CA HIS A 138 1.23 -17.82 -14.86
C HIS A 138 2.23 -18.47 -15.83
N ASP A 139 1.80 -18.98 -16.97
CA ASP A 139 2.71 -19.53 -17.99
C ASP A 139 3.63 -18.44 -18.58
N LEU A 140 3.24 -17.18 -18.47
CA LEU A 140 4.03 -16.01 -18.88
C LEU A 140 4.90 -15.43 -17.75
N ILE A 141 4.82 -15.99 -16.55
CA ILE A 141 5.56 -15.55 -15.35
C ILE A 141 6.36 -16.74 -14.78
N PRO A 142 7.27 -17.38 -15.55
CA PRO A 142 8.03 -18.52 -15.06
C PRO A 142 8.89 -18.26 -13.83
N ASN A 143 9.18 -16.97 -13.54
CA ASN A 143 9.93 -16.56 -12.36
C ASN A 143 9.12 -16.57 -11.06
N LEU A 144 7.82 -16.91 -11.10
CA LEU A 144 7.08 -17.26 -9.88
C LEU A 144 7.77 -18.36 -9.05
N LYS A 145 8.58 -19.19 -9.66
CA LYS A 145 9.41 -20.19 -8.98
C LYS A 145 10.43 -19.61 -7.98
N HIS A 146 10.74 -18.33 -8.10
CA HIS A 146 11.65 -17.62 -7.20
C HIS A 146 10.95 -17.00 -5.98
N MET A 147 9.61 -16.96 -6.00
CA MET A 147 8.86 -16.46 -4.85
C MET A 147 8.97 -17.42 -3.66
N ASP A 148 9.14 -16.85 -2.48
CA ASP A 148 8.99 -17.61 -1.25
C ASP A 148 7.53 -18.05 -1.11
N PRO A 149 7.26 -19.34 -0.86
CA PRO A 149 5.90 -19.86 -0.70
C PRO A 149 5.09 -19.13 0.38
N GLU A 150 5.73 -18.52 1.36
CA GLU A 150 5.06 -17.76 2.42
C GLU A 150 4.35 -16.50 1.88
N PHE A 151 4.84 -15.93 0.80
CA PHE A 151 4.26 -14.72 0.16
C PHE A 151 3.39 -15.05 -1.06
N LEU A 152 3.09 -16.32 -1.28
CA LEU A 152 2.09 -16.78 -2.24
C LEU A 152 0.83 -17.26 -1.51
N GLY A 153 -0.31 -17.27 -2.22
CA GLY A 153 -1.56 -17.84 -1.72
C GLY A 153 -2.13 -17.13 -0.50
N ARG A 154 -1.95 -15.81 -0.42
CA ARG A 154 -2.44 -15.01 0.70
C ARG A 154 -3.96 -14.97 0.75
N THR A 155 -4.53 -14.60 1.90
CA THR A 155 -5.99 -14.63 2.15
C THR A 155 -6.81 -13.86 1.12
N PHE A 156 -6.25 -12.79 0.57
CA PHE A 156 -6.90 -11.93 -0.42
C PHE A 156 -6.82 -12.45 -1.87
N ASP A 157 -5.91 -13.40 -2.18
CA ASP A 157 -5.78 -14.06 -3.49
C ASP A 157 -5.13 -15.45 -3.35
N PRO A 158 -5.87 -16.47 -2.83
CA PRO A 158 -5.31 -17.76 -2.44
C PRO A 158 -4.63 -18.56 -3.54
N GLU A 159 -4.93 -18.28 -4.80
CA GLU A 159 -4.35 -18.96 -5.96
C GLU A 159 -3.45 -18.03 -6.80
N ASN A 160 -3.18 -16.80 -6.32
CA ASN A 160 -2.48 -15.76 -7.08
C ASN A 160 -3.07 -15.52 -8.47
N VAL A 161 -4.40 -15.55 -8.56
CA VAL A 161 -5.14 -15.41 -9.83
C VAL A 161 -5.02 -14.00 -10.38
N TYR A 162 -4.94 -12.99 -9.53
CA TYR A 162 -5.00 -11.58 -9.90
C TYR A 162 -3.77 -10.77 -9.51
N SER A 163 -2.94 -11.32 -8.59
CA SER A 163 -1.88 -10.54 -7.97
C SER A 163 -0.64 -11.35 -7.65
N ILE A 164 0.53 -10.69 -7.72
CA ILE A 164 1.81 -11.21 -7.28
C ILE A 164 2.46 -10.16 -6.39
N CYS A 165 3.02 -10.58 -5.26
CA CYS A 165 3.72 -9.68 -4.33
C CYS A 165 4.75 -8.83 -5.07
N LYS A 166 4.67 -7.49 -4.88
CA LYS A 166 5.69 -6.53 -5.26
C LYS A 166 6.64 -6.28 -4.09
N ALA A 167 6.06 -5.94 -2.97
CA ALA A 167 6.77 -5.69 -1.73
C ALA A 167 5.84 -5.92 -0.54
N TRP A 168 6.43 -6.22 0.60
CA TRP A 168 5.70 -6.34 1.86
C TRP A 168 6.51 -5.74 3.00
N GLY A 169 5.81 -5.34 4.04
CA GLY A 169 6.42 -4.78 5.22
C GLY A 169 5.47 -4.78 6.41
N THR A 170 5.88 -4.04 7.42
CA THR A 170 5.19 -3.99 8.71
C THR A 170 5.29 -2.60 9.31
N THR A 171 4.46 -2.34 10.31
CA THR A 171 4.42 -1.09 11.04
C THR A 171 5.07 -1.25 12.42
N GLY A 172 5.85 -0.28 12.76
CA GLY A 172 6.46 -0.10 14.06
C GLY A 172 6.66 1.38 14.35
N PHE A 173 7.74 1.72 15.02
CA PHE A 173 8.04 3.12 15.32
C PHE A 173 9.54 3.38 15.44
N VAL A 174 9.91 4.64 15.21
CA VAL A 174 11.26 5.16 15.38
C VAL A 174 11.27 6.17 16.53
N TYR A 175 12.29 6.14 17.37
CA TYR A 175 12.45 7.12 18.43
C TYR A 175 13.88 7.66 18.56
N ASP A 176 13.98 8.90 19.00
CA ASP A 176 15.23 9.61 19.27
C ASP A 176 15.72 9.30 20.70
N THR A 177 16.80 8.54 20.83
CA THR A 177 17.40 8.12 22.12
C THR A 177 17.99 9.29 22.92
N GLU A 178 18.15 10.46 22.32
CA GLU A 178 18.58 11.66 23.03
C GLU A 178 17.43 12.37 23.76
N VAL A 179 16.20 12.13 23.32
CA VAL A 179 14.97 12.64 23.94
C VAL A 179 14.36 11.57 24.85
N ILE A 180 14.25 10.34 24.36
CA ILE A 180 13.69 9.21 25.08
C ILE A 180 14.85 8.29 25.47
N THR A 181 15.36 8.45 26.68
CA THR A 181 16.59 7.75 27.13
C THR A 181 16.38 6.34 27.65
N ARG A 182 15.13 5.95 27.88
CA ARG A 182 14.77 4.55 28.19
C ARG A 182 14.62 3.73 26.90
N GLU A 183 14.76 2.42 27.02
CA GLU A 183 14.46 1.52 25.92
C GLU A 183 12.94 1.37 25.75
N LEU A 184 12.45 1.49 24.52
CA LEU A 184 11.07 1.21 24.16
C LEU A 184 11.02 -0.16 23.46
N LYS A 185 9.94 -0.95 23.68
CA LYS A 185 9.85 -2.34 23.23
C LYS A 185 8.53 -2.70 22.53
N ASP A 186 7.48 -1.96 22.80
CA ASP A 186 6.13 -2.28 22.35
C ASP A 186 5.26 -1.01 22.17
N TRP A 187 4.03 -1.21 21.73
CA TRP A 187 3.08 -0.12 21.52
C TRP A 187 2.67 0.58 22.82
N ASN A 188 2.68 -0.09 23.97
CA ASN A 188 2.39 0.55 25.25
C ASN A 188 3.53 1.50 25.65
N ASP A 189 4.77 1.12 25.37
CA ASP A 189 5.93 1.99 25.54
C ASP A 189 5.86 3.21 24.59
N PHE A 190 5.40 3.02 23.34
CA PHE A 190 5.15 4.12 22.41
C PHE A 190 4.11 5.09 22.96
N ILE A 191 2.96 4.58 23.41
CA ILE A 191 1.88 5.39 23.98
C ILE A 191 2.36 6.17 25.22
N ASP A 192 3.06 5.49 26.13
CA ASP A 192 3.60 6.13 27.33
C ASP A 192 4.62 7.22 26.97
N ALA A 193 5.53 6.97 26.04
CA ALA A 193 6.51 7.96 25.59
C ALA A 193 5.84 9.15 24.88
N ALA A 194 4.80 8.90 24.07
CA ALA A 194 4.03 9.93 23.39
C ALA A 194 3.34 10.88 24.40
N GLN A 195 2.81 10.32 25.49
CA GLN A 195 2.14 11.09 26.53
C GLN A 195 3.11 11.82 27.48
N ASN A 196 4.37 11.41 27.55
CA ASN A 196 5.37 11.94 28.47
C ASN A 196 6.55 12.61 27.74
N GLU A 197 7.64 11.84 27.45
CA GLU A 197 8.91 12.41 26.95
C GLU A 197 8.79 13.04 25.57
N ALA A 198 7.92 12.50 24.71
CA ALA A 198 7.70 12.98 23.35
C ALA A 198 6.40 13.76 23.16
N SER A 199 5.77 14.22 24.26
CA SER A 199 4.52 15.00 24.16
C SER A 199 4.71 16.26 23.32
N GLY A 200 3.87 16.42 22.28
CA GLY A 200 3.99 17.49 21.29
C GLY A 200 5.17 17.35 20.32
N LYS A 201 5.83 16.18 20.29
CA LYS A 201 6.91 15.80 19.38
C LYS A 201 6.70 14.40 18.79
N THR A 202 5.46 13.92 18.80
CA THR A 202 5.07 12.63 18.25
C THR A 202 4.40 12.82 16.89
N SER A 203 4.80 12.04 15.90
CA SER A 203 4.15 11.92 14.60
C SER A 203 3.51 10.55 14.43
N MET A 204 2.31 10.51 13.86
CA MET A 204 1.60 9.28 13.49
C MET A 204 1.55 9.16 11.97
N LEU A 205 1.38 7.94 11.47
CA LEU A 205 1.08 7.73 10.05
C LEU A 205 -0.26 8.37 9.68
N ASP A 206 -0.30 9.03 8.52
CA ASP A 206 -1.54 9.64 7.98
C ASP A 206 -2.37 8.59 7.24
N ASP A 207 -2.66 7.48 7.92
CA ASP A 207 -3.53 6.42 7.46
C ASP A 207 -4.57 6.07 8.54
N PRO A 208 -5.86 5.97 8.21
CA PRO A 208 -6.90 5.69 9.19
C PRO A 208 -6.76 4.33 9.88
N ALA A 209 -6.37 3.27 9.15
CA ALA A 209 -6.20 1.94 9.71
C ALA A 209 -4.98 1.88 10.63
N GLU A 210 -3.85 2.43 10.20
CA GLU A 210 -2.62 2.54 10.98
C GLU A 210 -2.81 3.30 12.28
N LEU A 211 -3.48 4.44 12.19
CA LEU A 211 -3.74 5.31 13.34
C LEU A 211 -4.65 4.62 14.37
N THR A 212 -5.70 3.94 13.91
CA THR A 212 -6.60 3.20 14.81
C THR A 212 -6.00 1.88 15.26
N GLY A 213 -5.21 1.24 14.38
CA GLY A 213 -4.49 -0.01 14.63
C GLY A 213 -3.60 0.07 15.86
N LEU A 214 -2.97 1.19 16.12
CA LEU A 214 -2.16 1.39 17.34
C LEU A 214 -2.90 0.95 18.62
N TYR A 215 -4.17 1.36 18.78
CA TYR A 215 -4.95 0.98 19.96
C TYR A 215 -5.23 -0.52 20.01
N PHE A 216 -5.63 -1.11 18.90
CA PHE A 216 -5.95 -2.52 18.81
C PHE A 216 -4.71 -3.38 19.06
N TRP A 217 -3.59 -3.06 18.42
CA TRP A 217 -2.31 -3.77 18.60
C TRP A 217 -1.79 -3.68 20.04
N ALA A 218 -1.82 -2.49 20.65
CA ALA A 218 -1.37 -2.29 22.03
C ALA A 218 -2.20 -3.10 23.05
N ASN A 219 -3.47 -3.36 22.74
CA ASN A 219 -4.40 -4.07 23.62
C ASN A 219 -4.61 -5.55 23.23
N GLY A 220 -3.92 -6.05 22.18
CA GLY A 220 -4.07 -7.43 21.71
C GLY A 220 -5.46 -7.72 21.14
N ILE A 221 -6.12 -6.69 20.59
CA ILE A 221 -7.41 -6.78 19.91
C ILE A 221 -7.15 -7.06 18.42
N ASP A 222 -7.99 -7.89 17.79
CA ASP A 222 -7.94 -8.06 16.34
C ASP A 222 -8.23 -6.71 15.66
N TRP A 223 -7.25 -6.16 14.94
CA TRP A 223 -7.40 -4.85 14.29
C TRP A 223 -8.37 -4.86 13.09
N ASN A 224 -8.81 -6.04 12.66
CA ASN A 224 -9.92 -6.21 11.72
C ASN A 224 -11.28 -6.24 12.42
N THR A 225 -11.35 -5.91 13.71
CA THR A 225 -12.58 -5.95 14.52
C THR A 225 -13.70 -5.12 13.89
N THR A 226 -14.92 -5.63 14.03
CA THR A 226 -16.16 -4.92 13.69
C THR A 226 -17.02 -4.69 14.94
N ASP A 227 -16.50 -5.03 16.12
CA ASP A 227 -17.22 -4.86 17.39
C ASP A 227 -17.36 -3.37 17.73
N PRO A 228 -18.60 -2.84 17.85
CA PRO A 228 -18.83 -1.44 18.14
C PRO A 228 -18.22 -0.97 19.47
N ASP A 229 -18.20 -1.85 20.49
CA ASP A 229 -17.68 -1.48 21.81
C ASP A 229 -16.16 -1.33 21.78
N GLU A 230 -15.45 -2.17 21.01
CA GLU A 230 -14.01 -2.06 20.77
C GLU A 230 -13.65 -0.80 19.96
N LEU A 231 -14.44 -0.51 18.92
CA LEU A 231 -14.28 0.70 18.11
C LEU A 231 -14.55 1.99 18.91
N ASP A 232 -15.56 1.97 19.80
CA ASP A 232 -15.87 3.10 20.67
C ASP A 232 -14.79 3.30 21.74
N ALA A 233 -14.22 2.23 22.28
CA ALA A 233 -13.09 2.28 23.21
C ALA A 233 -11.83 2.85 22.53
N ALA A 234 -11.53 2.42 21.30
CA ALA A 234 -10.45 2.96 20.51
C ALA A 234 -10.64 4.46 20.26
N GLU A 235 -11.83 4.90 19.84
CA GLU A 235 -12.12 6.34 19.67
C GLU A 235 -11.90 7.12 20.96
N ALA A 236 -12.48 6.63 22.07
CA ALA A 236 -12.37 7.34 23.34
C ALA A 236 -10.92 7.54 23.79
N PHE A 237 -10.09 6.49 23.68
CA PHE A 237 -8.68 6.56 24.02
C PHE A 237 -7.89 7.47 23.05
N LEU A 238 -8.00 7.20 21.75
CA LEU A 238 -7.21 7.92 20.76
C LEU A 238 -7.53 9.42 20.72
N VAL A 239 -8.80 9.80 20.87
CA VAL A 239 -9.23 11.20 20.84
C VAL A 239 -8.89 11.93 22.12
N ASN A 240 -9.13 11.32 23.30
CA ASN A 240 -9.04 12.04 24.56
C ASN A 240 -7.67 11.91 25.24
N GLU A 241 -6.98 10.76 25.04
CA GLU A 241 -5.77 10.45 25.79
C GLU A 241 -4.51 10.59 24.91
N LEU A 242 -4.58 10.25 23.59
CA LEU A 242 -3.40 10.27 22.73
C LEU A 242 -3.31 11.52 21.86
N ALA A 243 -4.40 11.94 21.19
CA ALA A 243 -4.41 13.07 20.27
C ALA A 243 -3.82 14.37 20.82
N PRO A 244 -4.02 14.73 22.12
CA PRO A 244 -3.42 15.96 22.69
C PRO A 244 -1.89 16.00 22.67
N HIS A 245 -1.24 14.86 22.47
CA HIS A 245 0.22 14.68 22.47
C HIS A 245 0.82 14.55 21.06
N ILE A 246 -0.01 14.38 20.02
CA ILE A 246 0.41 14.26 18.62
C ILE A 246 0.61 15.65 18.03
N SER A 247 1.69 15.84 17.30
CA SER A 247 2.03 17.11 16.65
C SER A 247 1.97 17.07 15.12
N ALA A 248 1.97 15.89 14.52
CA ALA A 248 1.91 15.73 13.07
C ALA A 248 1.30 14.38 12.65
N PHE A 249 0.81 14.36 11.41
CA PHE A 249 0.44 13.15 10.66
C PHE A 249 1.23 13.16 9.36
N ASP A 250 1.98 12.11 9.09
CA ASP A 250 2.91 12.02 7.98
C ASP A 250 2.85 10.61 7.36
N SER A 251 2.56 10.52 6.07
CA SER A 251 2.48 9.25 5.35
C SER A 251 3.84 8.71 4.91
N ASN A 252 4.90 9.51 5.00
CA ASN A 252 6.24 9.14 4.55
C ASN A 252 7.33 9.77 5.46
N PRO A 253 7.44 9.31 6.71
CA PRO A 253 8.39 9.88 7.67
C PRO A 253 9.86 9.65 7.27
N GLY A 254 10.14 8.63 6.44
CA GLY A 254 11.48 8.30 5.97
C GLY A 254 12.11 9.38 5.11
N SER A 255 11.33 10.06 4.27
CA SER A 255 11.86 11.08 3.35
C SER A 255 12.07 12.46 3.98
N GLY A 256 11.60 12.70 5.20
CA GLY A 256 11.66 14.03 5.80
C GLY A 256 11.81 14.04 7.32
N ALA A 257 10.84 13.53 8.05
CA ALA A 257 10.76 13.68 9.50
C ALA A 257 11.93 13.02 10.24
N ILE A 258 12.34 11.82 9.83
CA ILE A 258 13.46 11.09 10.43
C ILE A 258 14.81 11.76 10.08
N PRO A 259 15.17 11.97 8.78
CA PRO A 259 16.46 12.59 8.43
C PRO A 259 16.65 13.96 9.05
N GLN A 260 15.60 14.77 9.12
CA GLN A 260 15.64 16.13 9.66
C GLN A 260 15.53 16.19 11.19
N GLY A 261 15.08 15.11 11.84
CA GLY A 261 14.89 15.05 13.28
C GLY A 261 13.82 16.01 13.79
N THR A 262 12.72 16.15 13.04
CA THR A 262 11.65 17.10 13.39
C THR A 262 10.78 16.62 14.56
N HIS A 263 10.73 15.32 14.79
CA HIS A 263 9.97 14.68 15.86
C HIS A 263 10.88 13.75 16.66
N ALA A 264 10.48 13.42 17.88
CA ALA A 264 11.23 12.54 18.76
C ALA A 264 10.69 11.09 18.78
N LEU A 265 9.46 10.91 18.34
CA LEU A 265 8.77 9.62 18.28
C LEU A 265 7.87 9.59 17.02
N LEU A 266 8.02 8.59 16.20
CA LEU A 266 7.33 8.50 14.92
C LEU A 266 6.82 7.08 14.69
N GLN A 267 5.50 6.91 14.51
CA GLN A 267 4.97 5.70 13.89
C GLN A 267 5.49 5.64 12.45
N SER A 268 5.95 4.50 12.00
CA SER A 268 6.61 4.38 10.69
C SER A 268 6.49 2.96 10.15
N PHE A 269 6.51 2.83 8.84
CA PHE A 269 6.79 1.56 8.20
C PHE A 269 8.28 1.22 8.29
N ASN A 270 8.61 -0.07 8.28
CA ASN A 270 9.98 -0.56 8.45
C ASN A 270 10.96 -0.01 7.39
N GLY A 271 10.58 0.00 6.12
CA GLY A 271 11.42 0.51 5.03
C GLY A 271 11.62 2.02 5.11
N ASP A 272 10.56 2.79 5.40
CA ASP A 272 10.68 4.23 5.65
C ASP A 272 11.62 4.54 6.83
N ALA A 273 11.51 3.75 7.89
CA ALA A 273 12.42 3.86 9.03
C ALA A 273 13.87 3.61 8.61
N ARG A 274 14.11 2.51 7.87
CA ARG A 274 15.44 2.17 7.36
C ARG A 274 16.02 3.30 6.51
N LEU A 275 15.31 3.70 5.45
CA LEU A 275 15.79 4.72 4.53
C LEU A 275 16.01 6.07 5.25
N GLY A 276 15.08 6.47 6.09
CA GLY A 276 15.20 7.73 6.84
C GLY A 276 16.37 7.74 7.83
N ILE A 277 16.67 6.62 8.47
CA ILE A 277 17.85 6.50 9.36
C ILE A 277 19.13 6.55 8.53
N LEU A 278 19.20 5.83 7.40
CA LEU A 278 20.36 5.83 6.52
C LEU A 278 20.62 7.20 5.88
N GLU A 279 19.58 7.96 5.56
CA GLU A 279 19.70 9.34 5.05
C GLU A 279 20.08 10.36 6.13
N THR A 280 20.00 9.99 7.40
CA THR A 280 20.34 10.90 8.51
C THR A 280 21.84 11.18 8.54
N THR A 281 22.25 12.39 8.17
CA THR A 281 23.67 12.78 8.10
C THR A 281 24.25 13.21 9.44
N ASN A 282 23.39 13.57 10.41
CA ASN A 282 23.79 14.06 11.72
C ASN A 282 23.35 13.10 12.82
N ARG A 283 24.29 12.28 13.27
CA ARG A 283 24.11 11.32 14.36
C ARG A 283 22.97 10.32 14.08
N PRO A 284 23.07 9.48 13.01
CA PRO A 284 22.08 8.47 12.71
C PRO A 284 21.89 7.47 13.88
N GLU A 285 22.94 7.25 14.67
CA GLU A 285 22.94 6.34 15.83
C GLU A 285 21.96 6.74 16.95
N ARG A 286 21.43 7.97 16.92
CA ARG A 286 20.39 8.38 17.89
C ARG A 286 19.04 7.72 17.62
N TRP A 287 18.80 7.30 16.38
CA TRP A 287 17.53 6.69 15.99
C TRP A 287 17.51 5.20 16.31
N LYS A 288 16.43 4.74 16.88
CA LYS A 288 16.15 3.32 17.05
C LYS A 288 14.79 2.98 16.47
N TRP A 289 14.77 1.90 15.70
CA TRP A 289 13.55 1.25 15.26
C TRP A 289 13.07 0.24 16.29
N VAL A 290 11.76 0.12 16.45
CA VAL A 290 11.09 -0.91 17.26
C VAL A 290 9.97 -1.51 16.43
N LEU A 291 10.01 -2.83 16.25
CA LEU A 291 8.88 -3.57 15.69
C LEU A 291 7.69 -3.48 16.63
N GLY A 292 6.51 -3.21 16.09
CA GLY A 292 5.28 -3.15 16.88
C GLY A 292 4.96 -4.47 17.56
N ALA A 293 4.72 -4.42 18.88
CA ALA A 293 4.37 -5.59 19.69
C ALA A 293 3.22 -5.22 20.66
N PRO A 294 2.37 -6.20 21.09
CA PRO A 294 2.43 -7.64 20.84
C PRO A 294 1.98 -8.09 19.45
N SER A 295 1.36 -7.21 18.68
CA SER A 295 0.96 -7.45 17.30
C SER A 295 1.10 -6.18 16.46
N THR A 296 1.17 -6.32 15.14
CA THR A 296 1.22 -5.21 14.21
C THR A 296 0.71 -5.64 12.84
N GLU A 297 0.66 -4.72 11.89
CA GLU A 297 0.28 -5.02 10.51
C GLU A 297 1.36 -5.81 9.77
N LEU A 298 0.92 -6.73 8.91
CA LEU A 298 1.64 -7.17 7.72
C LEU A 298 0.88 -6.63 6.51
N TRP A 299 1.45 -5.66 5.83
CA TRP A 299 0.91 -5.22 4.55
C TRP A 299 1.70 -5.83 3.39
N MET A 300 1.02 -6.00 2.27
CA MET A 300 1.61 -6.50 1.03
C MET A 300 1.03 -5.74 -0.15
N ASP A 301 1.90 -5.08 -0.90
CA ASP A 301 1.56 -4.46 -2.16
C ASP A 301 1.82 -5.43 -3.31
N ASN A 302 0.99 -5.37 -4.34
CA ASN A 302 0.95 -6.42 -5.34
C ASN A 302 0.96 -5.86 -6.76
N TRP A 303 1.70 -6.49 -7.64
CA TRP A 303 1.54 -6.31 -9.07
C TRP A 303 0.20 -6.90 -9.51
N ALA A 304 -0.63 -6.10 -10.15
CA ALA A 304 -1.90 -6.53 -10.72
C ALA A 304 -2.14 -5.87 -12.09
N ILE A 305 -2.85 -6.57 -12.97
CA ILE A 305 -3.17 -6.07 -14.31
C ILE A 305 -4.62 -5.58 -14.32
N PRO A 306 -4.89 -4.30 -14.58
CA PRO A 306 -6.25 -3.80 -14.67
C PRO A 306 -6.97 -4.39 -15.89
N LYS A 307 -8.28 -4.61 -15.76
CA LYS A 307 -9.13 -5.21 -16.79
C LYS A 307 -9.08 -4.41 -18.08
N GLY A 308 -8.66 -5.05 -19.16
CA GLY A 308 -8.54 -4.45 -20.48
C GLY A 308 -7.27 -3.60 -20.66
N ALA A 309 -6.19 -3.92 -19.94
CA ALA A 309 -4.87 -3.30 -20.09
C ALA A 309 -4.44 -3.22 -21.56
N PRO A 310 -3.93 -2.08 -22.05
CA PRO A 310 -3.49 -1.94 -23.44
C PRO A 310 -2.29 -2.81 -23.82
N SER A 311 -1.41 -3.13 -22.85
CA SER A 311 -0.15 -3.83 -23.06
C SER A 311 -0.02 -5.07 -22.16
N PRO A 312 -0.92 -6.07 -22.28
CA PRO A 312 -0.94 -7.22 -21.37
C PRO A 312 0.27 -8.13 -21.49
N GLU A 313 0.90 -8.27 -22.67
CA GLU A 313 2.12 -9.06 -22.84
C GLU A 313 3.31 -8.40 -22.13
N ALA A 314 3.48 -7.07 -22.32
CA ALA A 314 4.53 -6.33 -21.64
C ALA A 314 4.33 -6.29 -20.12
N ALA A 315 3.07 -6.25 -19.63
CA ALA A 315 2.75 -6.31 -18.21
C ALA A 315 3.19 -7.64 -17.57
N HIS A 316 2.87 -8.77 -18.18
CA HIS A 316 3.33 -10.09 -17.71
C HIS A 316 4.85 -10.22 -17.76
N ALA A 317 5.48 -9.74 -18.85
CA ALA A 317 6.92 -9.76 -18.99
C ALA A 317 7.61 -8.91 -17.91
N PHE A 318 7.01 -7.77 -17.52
CA PHE A 318 7.54 -6.93 -16.45
C PHE A 318 7.40 -7.60 -15.07
N ILE A 319 6.24 -8.19 -14.76
CA ILE A 319 6.08 -8.97 -13.53
C ILE A 319 7.14 -10.09 -13.48
N ASN A 320 7.34 -10.81 -14.59
CA ASN A 320 8.38 -11.84 -14.65
C ASN A 320 9.79 -11.27 -14.46
N TRP A 321 10.07 -10.08 -15.00
CA TRP A 321 11.36 -9.39 -14.90
C TRP A 321 11.71 -9.00 -13.47
N VAL A 322 10.79 -8.41 -12.73
CA VAL A 322 11.04 -7.96 -11.34
C VAL A 322 11.22 -9.13 -10.36
N LEU A 323 10.78 -10.33 -10.72
CA LEU A 323 10.97 -11.55 -9.93
C LEU A 323 12.32 -12.25 -10.19
N GLU A 324 13.16 -11.76 -11.11
CA GLU A 324 14.55 -12.22 -11.18
C GLU A 324 15.29 -11.78 -9.92
N PRO A 325 16.07 -12.67 -9.25
CA PRO A 325 16.71 -12.33 -7.98
C PRO A 325 17.59 -11.08 -8.01
N GLU A 326 18.28 -10.81 -9.11
CA GLU A 326 19.10 -9.62 -9.28
C GLU A 326 18.24 -8.35 -9.29
N ASN A 327 17.12 -8.35 -10.01
CA ASN A 327 16.19 -7.22 -10.07
C ASN A 327 15.45 -7.04 -8.74
N ALA A 328 15.06 -8.15 -8.11
CA ALA A 328 14.45 -8.13 -6.79
C ALA A 328 15.38 -7.53 -5.72
N LEU A 329 16.68 -7.83 -5.78
CA LEU A 329 17.67 -7.23 -4.88
C LEU A 329 17.80 -5.72 -5.09
N ALA A 330 17.82 -5.26 -6.33
CA ALA A 330 17.85 -3.84 -6.66
C ALA A 330 16.60 -3.10 -6.15
N GLU A 331 15.41 -3.74 -6.28
CA GLU A 331 14.17 -3.21 -5.68
C GLU A 331 14.29 -3.13 -4.14
N VAL A 332 14.75 -4.20 -3.47
CA VAL A 332 14.94 -4.20 -1.99
C VAL A 332 15.85 -3.07 -1.53
N ASP A 333 16.96 -2.83 -2.22
CA ASP A 333 17.90 -1.76 -1.86
C ASP A 333 17.24 -0.38 -2.00
N TYR A 334 16.54 -0.17 -3.12
CA TYR A 334 15.93 1.11 -3.44
C TYR A 334 14.73 1.45 -2.55
N ILE A 335 13.77 0.50 -2.38
CA ILE A 335 12.53 0.76 -1.65
C ILE A 335 12.64 0.49 -0.14
N GLY A 336 13.65 -0.24 0.30
CA GLY A 336 13.86 -0.58 1.71
C GLY A 336 12.97 -1.71 2.25
N TYR A 337 12.18 -2.38 1.40
CA TYR A 337 11.25 -3.44 1.76
C TYR A 337 11.57 -4.77 1.09
N HIS A 338 11.13 -5.88 1.67
CA HIS A 338 11.25 -7.20 1.09
C HIS A 338 10.27 -7.39 -0.10
N THR A 339 10.75 -7.98 -1.20
CA THR A 339 9.96 -8.19 -2.43
C THR A 339 9.25 -9.55 -2.50
N GLY A 340 9.36 -10.39 -1.47
CA GLY A 340 8.79 -11.74 -1.46
C GLY A 340 9.59 -12.78 -2.25
N VAL A 341 10.71 -12.41 -2.88
CA VAL A 341 11.60 -13.36 -3.56
C VAL A 341 12.43 -14.13 -2.54
N ALA A 342 12.49 -15.47 -2.67
CA ALA A 342 13.21 -16.35 -1.76
C ALA A 342 14.73 -16.08 -1.77
N ASP A 343 15.40 -16.41 -0.68
CA ASP A 343 16.86 -16.35 -0.51
C ASP A 343 17.50 -14.96 -0.75
N ILE A 344 16.69 -13.91 -0.89
CA ILE A 344 17.14 -12.55 -1.19
C ILE A 344 17.97 -11.95 -0.05
N GLN A 345 17.78 -12.42 1.20
CA GLN A 345 18.55 -11.96 2.36
C GLN A 345 20.04 -12.22 2.19
N SER A 346 20.42 -13.42 1.75
CA SER A 346 21.84 -13.76 1.54
C SER A 346 22.48 -12.88 0.48
N ALA A 347 21.72 -12.56 -0.60
CA ALA A 347 22.19 -11.66 -1.64
C ALA A 347 22.35 -10.22 -1.13
N ALA A 348 21.44 -9.76 -0.27
CA ALA A 348 21.52 -8.44 0.37
C ALA A 348 22.73 -8.33 1.33
N GLU A 349 23.02 -9.40 2.09
CA GLU A 349 24.22 -9.50 2.94
C GLU A 349 25.51 -9.44 2.10
N GLU A 350 25.59 -10.20 1.01
CA GLU A 350 26.72 -10.20 0.09
C GLU A 350 26.92 -8.85 -0.62
N ALA A 351 25.85 -8.17 -0.94
CA ALA A 351 25.85 -6.82 -1.51
C ALA A 351 26.22 -5.72 -0.49
N GLY A 352 26.22 -6.06 0.81
CA GLY A 352 26.58 -5.13 1.88
C GLY A 352 25.47 -4.13 2.23
N LEU A 353 24.21 -4.48 2.04
CA LEU A 353 23.09 -3.65 2.45
C LEU A 353 23.09 -3.50 3.98
N GLU A 354 22.83 -2.28 4.45
CA GLU A 354 22.81 -1.96 5.87
C GLU A 354 21.41 -2.13 6.48
N MET A 355 21.33 -2.31 7.80
CA MET A 355 20.07 -2.40 8.58
C MET A 355 19.12 -3.48 8.06
N LEU A 356 19.64 -4.68 7.81
CA LEU A 356 18.89 -5.81 7.26
C LEU A 356 17.79 -6.32 8.19
N ASP A 357 17.92 -6.06 9.48
CA ASP A 357 16.92 -6.36 10.52
C ASP A 357 15.63 -5.55 10.39
N LEU A 358 15.64 -4.49 9.54
CA LEU A 358 14.45 -3.75 9.16
C LEU A 358 13.82 -4.25 7.85
N ILE A 359 14.44 -5.21 7.17
CA ILE A 359 13.92 -5.78 5.91
C ILE A 359 13.50 -7.23 6.12
N PHE A 360 14.35 -8.00 6.84
CA PHE A 360 14.19 -9.43 7.01
C PHE A 360 13.84 -9.75 8.46
N PHE A 361 12.72 -10.40 8.64
CA PHE A 361 12.16 -10.75 9.95
C PHE A 361 12.22 -12.25 10.15
N ASP A 362 12.48 -12.67 11.38
CA ASP A 362 12.44 -14.09 11.73
C ASP A 362 11.00 -14.59 11.94
N ALA A 363 10.86 -15.92 12.10
CA ALA A 363 9.53 -16.53 12.22
C ALA A 363 8.76 -16.09 13.49
N GLU A 364 9.45 -15.68 14.57
CA GLU A 364 8.83 -15.18 15.79
C GLU A 364 8.27 -13.77 15.55
N GLN A 365 9.03 -12.93 14.87
CA GLN A 365 8.61 -11.60 14.47
C GLN A 365 7.44 -11.65 13.46
N LEU A 366 7.54 -12.51 12.43
CA LEU A 366 6.45 -12.69 11.44
C LEU A 366 5.15 -13.16 12.09
N ALA A 367 5.22 -13.99 13.14
CA ALA A 367 4.04 -14.45 13.86
C ALA A 367 3.27 -13.33 14.60
N THR A 368 3.89 -12.17 14.81
CA THR A 368 3.22 -10.98 15.40
C THR A 368 2.54 -10.09 14.36
N MET A 369 2.76 -10.33 13.08
CA MET A 369 2.27 -9.51 11.99
C MET A 369 0.98 -10.10 11.39
N HIS A 370 -0.05 -9.27 11.22
CA HIS A 370 -1.35 -9.72 10.76
C HIS A 370 -1.86 -8.87 9.60
N GLU A 371 -2.40 -9.51 8.57
CA GLU A 371 -2.97 -8.83 7.41
C GLU A 371 -4.20 -8.00 7.78
N GLY A 372 -4.29 -6.79 7.23
CA GLY A 372 -5.48 -5.97 7.27
C GLY A 372 -6.53 -6.43 6.26
N ALA A 373 -7.80 -6.20 6.58
CA ALA A 373 -8.93 -6.47 5.70
C ALA A 373 -9.88 -5.27 5.63
N LEU A 374 -10.48 -5.05 4.47
CA LEU A 374 -11.57 -4.09 4.33
C LEU A 374 -12.85 -4.72 4.91
N THR A 375 -13.17 -4.35 6.15
CA THR A 375 -14.35 -4.81 6.87
C THR A 375 -15.51 -3.81 6.80
N GLU A 376 -16.65 -4.15 7.35
CA GLU A 376 -17.78 -3.22 7.50
C GLU A 376 -17.48 -2.06 8.48
N ALA A 377 -16.42 -2.17 9.29
CA ALA A 377 -15.96 -1.11 10.18
C ALA A 377 -15.19 0.02 9.47
N GLN A 378 -14.85 -0.12 8.19
CA GLN A 378 -14.00 0.85 7.46
C GLN A 378 -14.49 2.30 7.56
N GLU A 379 -15.81 2.52 7.43
CA GLU A 379 -16.36 3.88 7.58
C GLU A 379 -16.15 4.43 9.01
N ARG A 380 -16.29 3.55 10.01
CA ARG A 380 -16.09 3.92 11.43
C ARG A 380 -14.63 4.24 11.72
N ILE A 381 -13.71 3.45 11.19
CA ILE A 381 -12.25 3.68 11.30
C ILE A 381 -11.87 5.06 10.73
N VAL A 382 -12.36 5.41 9.52
CA VAL A 382 -12.13 6.74 8.91
C VAL A 382 -12.71 7.87 9.78
N GLN A 383 -13.89 7.66 10.41
CA GLN A 383 -14.47 8.65 11.32
C GLN A 383 -13.65 8.83 12.58
N ILE A 384 -13.10 7.75 13.15
CA ILE A 384 -12.21 7.81 14.32
C ILE A 384 -10.96 8.62 13.97
N ALA A 385 -10.26 8.26 12.89
CA ALA A 385 -9.06 8.96 12.44
C ALA A 385 -9.32 10.47 12.21
N THR A 386 -10.46 10.82 11.61
CA THR A 386 -10.84 12.22 11.40
C THR A 386 -11.00 12.96 12.73
N LYS A 387 -11.61 12.33 13.74
CA LYS A 387 -11.76 12.92 15.08
C LYS A 387 -10.44 13.09 15.81
N VAL A 388 -9.54 12.09 15.68
CA VAL A 388 -8.19 12.15 16.26
C VAL A 388 -7.39 13.32 15.67
N LYS A 389 -7.38 13.46 14.34
CA LYS A 389 -6.71 14.60 13.67
C LYS A 389 -7.30 15.93 14.12
N ALA A 390 -8.61 16.06 14.19
CA ALA A 390 -9.26 17.27 14.66
C ALA A 390 -8.93 17.58 16.14
N ALA A 391 -8.82 16.57 17.00
CA ALA A 391 -8.46 16.74 18.42
C ALA A 391 -6.98 17.11 18.60
N ALA A 392 -6.10 16.63 17.72
CA ALA A 392 -4.69 17.02 17.67
C ALA A 392 -4.46 18.44 17.11
N GLY A 393 -5.49 19.05 16.50
CA GLY A 393 -5.39 20.39 15.90
C GLY A 393 -4.83 20.40 14.48
N ALA A 394 -4.90 19.27 13.77
CA ALA A 394 -4.42 19.08 12.42
C ALA A 394 -5.54 19.27 11.38
#